data_931471f4cdd744d8160772d5555efcd1
#
_entry.id   931471f4cdd744d8160772d5555efcd1
#
_cell.length_a   1.000
_cell.length_b   1.000
_cell.length_c   1.000
_cell.angle_alpha   90.00
_cell.angle_beta   90.00
_cell.angle_gamma   90.00
#
_symmetry.space_group_name_H-M   'P 1'
#
loop_
_entity.id
_entity.type
_entity.pdbx_description
1 polymer ?
#
loop_
_entity_poly.entity_id
_entity_poly.type
_entity_poly.pdbx_seq_one_letter_code
_entity_poly.pdbx_strand_id
1 'polypeptide(L)'
;MSLFSAKQMEQINKVAVKSEEPLKNKKATGRNITAQIEEMSAAVLEYFKDSNSILITTQEDLHNYIDRCIEYGYAGIDTETTGLDRVNDYVVGASLYVPGMPDCYIPMKHRIPLFEQLYKDQLTYEQVKEEFERLKDVRLIFANADFDLAMIYKDLKVDFNEACYYDVIIAWRCLKENEKDNRLKALYNKYVLRGKGDPKAFSDFFTPTLFPYCKPEIAKLYAANDAKITFELFQWQLPYITKTDPKCQKKHLEHIADLIWNVEFPMIPICQNMHRTGMYLDSYTGEVLIERYTKERDSQMKKLQDMVQDVIDQNSYKVPSSKKKPFTTGSGFNPNSPLQVKYLLYDLLQLPKSDGEGTGKEVLHDINLPVTNQILKVRSLEVLINTFVKKLPNASGKDSRIHGQFKQIGADTGRMSSAEPNLQNIPSHAVDIRHLFRATASDVHTTQFDVINDTLEIKVPVGSKLPTLNGMMFADKLTQSDKVQMKSAAGEYSYFEVISVDNNRGTISVLLNTSSVVDSLNSNIN
;
A
#
# COMPACT_ATOMS: atom_id res chain seq x y z
N MET A 1 -35.10 25.41 7.26
CA MET A 1 -35.15 24.89 8.64
C MET A 1 -33.83 24.17 8.91
N SER A 2 -33.11 24.60 9.97
CA SER A 2 -31.85 23.92 10.34
C SER A 2 -32.15 22.47 10.74
N LEU A 3 -31.44 21.53 10.14
CA LEU A 3 -31.58 20.08 10.40
C LEU A 3 -31.13 19.67 11.82
N PHE A 4 -30.51 20.58 12.58
CA PHE A 4 -29.94 20.28 13.90
C PHE A 4 -30.25 21.38 14.92
N SER A 5 -30.42 20.97 16.18
CA SER A 5 -30.58 21.91 17.30
C SER A 5 -29.24 22.60 17.66
N ALA A 6 -29.29 23.77 18.26
CA ALA A 6 -28.09 24.52 18.68
C ALA A 6 -27.13 23.70 19.56
N LYS A 7 -27.68 22.82 20.40
CA LYS A 7 -26.92 21.93 21.30
C LYS A 7 -26.21 20.80 20.54
N GLN A 8 -26.81 20.32 19.47
CA GLN A 8 -26.20 19.34 18.55
C GLN A 8 -25.08 19.99 17.75
N MET A 9 -25.26 21.24 17.32
CA MET A 9 -24.24 22.02 16.62
C MET A 9 -23.01 22.32 17.48
N GLU A 10 -23.17 22.53 18.79
CA GLU A 10 -22.06 22.74 19.73
C GLU A 10 -21.24 21.45 19.97
N GLN A 11 -21.90 20.29 20.02
CA GLN A 11 -21.21 18.99 20.11
C GLN A 11 -20.44 18.65 18.84
N ILE A 12 -20.96 19.01 17.67
CA ILE A 12 -20.35 18.90 16.36
C ILE A 12 -18.99 19.59 16.32
N ASN A 13 -18.98 20.84 16.74
CA ASN A 13 -17.76 21.64 16.75
C ASN A 13 -16.70 21.11 17.74
N LYS A 14 -17.11 20.44 18.85
CA LYS A 14 -16.19 19.84 19.82
C LYS A 14 -15.57 18.53 19.35
N VAL A 15 -16.25 17.75 18.51
CA VAL A 15 -15.74 16.50 17.96
C VAL A 15 -14.82 16.78 16.76
N ALA A 16 -15.15 17.74 15.93
CA ALA A 16 -14.30 18.16 14.81
C ALA A 16 -12.91 18.66 15.25
N VAL A 17 -12.80 19.22 16.45
CA VAL A 17 -11.52 19.69 17.03
C VAL A 17 -10.66 18.53 17.59
N LYS A 18 -11.21 17.34 17.81
CA LYS A 18 -10.48 16.20 18.40
C LYS A 18 -9.94 15.17 17.40
N SER A 19 -10.28 15.25 16.12
CA SER A 19 -9.87 14.31 15.07
C SER A 19 -8.80 14.85 14.11
N GLU A 20 -8.18 16.00 14.41
CA GLU A 20 -7.12 16.58 13.58
C GLU A 20 -5.74 16.05 13.94
N GLU A 21 -5.30 14.98 13.24
CA GLU A 21 -3.90 14.91 12.83
C GLU A 21 -3.74 15.75 11.54
N PRO A 22 -2.69 16.57 11.42
CA PRO A 22 -2.66 17.61 10.41
C PRO A 22 -2.42 17.07 9.01
N LEU A 23 -3.41 17.11 8.16
CA LEU A 23 -3.24 17.12 6.70
C LEU A 23 -2.42 18.37 6.33
N LYS A 24 -1.16 18.16 5.99
CA LYS A 24 -0.28 19.24 5.48
C LYS A 24 -0.87 19.82 4.21
N ASN A 25 -1.19 21.13 4.31
CA ASN A 25 -1.51 22.06 3.23
C ASN A 25 -2.95 22.10 2.68
N LYS A 26 -3.86 22.60 3.52
CA LYS A 26 -4.81 23.67 3.15
C LYS A 26 -5.22 24.32 4.47
N LYS A 27 -5.23 25.65 4.57
CA LYS A 27 -5.74 26.37 5.74
C LYS A 27 -7.12 25.81 6.06
N ALA A 28 -7.25 25.07 7.16
CA ALA A 28 -8.53 24.65 7.70
C ALA A 28 -9.27 25.96 8.10
N THR A 29 -10.11 26.45 7.22
CA THR A 29 -11.16 27.38 7.63
C THR A 29 -12.12 26.52 8.43
N GLY A 30 -12.39 26.86 9.69
CA GLY A 30 -13.30 26.16 10.59
C GLY A 30 -14.75 26.17 10.13
N ARG A 31 -15.00 25.67 8.91
CA ARG A 31 -16.35 25.44 8.39
C ARG A 31 -16.93 24.20 9.05
N ASN A 32 -18.12 24.33 9.56
CA ASN A 32 -18.92 23.25 10.09
C ASN A 32 -19.02 22.08 9.07
N ILE A 33 -18.78 20.85 9.49
CA ILE A 33 -18.87 19.62 8.66
C ILE A 33 -20.22 19.56 7.92
N THR A 34 -21.32 19.90 8.60
CA THR A 34 -22.67 19.94 7.98
C THR A 34 -22.74 20.90 6.80
N ALA A 35 -22.17 22.09 6.94
CA ALA A 35 -22.16 23.07 5.85
C ALA A 35 -21.28 22.60 4.67
N GLN A 36 -20.20 21.88 4.93
CA GLN A 36 -19.38 21.29 3.87
C GLN A 36 -20.15 20.19 3.11
N ILE A 37 -20.88 19.34 3.82
CA ILE A 37 -21.71 18.28 3.21
C ILE A 37 -22.87 18.91 2.41
N GLU A 38 -23.47 19.98 2.89
CA GLU A 38 -24.52 20.71 2.17
C GLU A 38 -23.98 21.36 0.89
N GLU A 39 -22.80 22.00 0.96
CA GLU A 39 -22.11 22.58 -0.21
C GLU A 39 -21.76 21.51 -1.26
N MET A 40 -21.19 20.37 -0.82
CA MET A 40 -20.92 19.24 -1.67
C MET A 40 -22.20 18.70 -2.34
N SER A 41 -23.26 18.52 -1.57
CA SER A 41 -24.54 18.01 -2.07
C SER A 41 -25.16 18.95 -3.11
N ALA A 42 -25.11 20.25 -2.88
CA ALA A 42 -25.62 21.24 -3.84
C ALA A 42 -24.84 21.21 -5.16
N ALA A 43 -23.51 21.11 -5.10
CA ALA A 43 -22.67 21.04 -6.29
C ALA A 43 -22.94 19.76 -7.13
N VAL A 44 -23.12 18.62 -6.45
CA VAL A 44 -23.46 17.34 -7.11
C VAL A 44 -24.84 17.42 -7.78
N LEU A 45 -25.86 17.92 -7.07
CA LEU A 45 -27.21 18.08 -7.59
C LEU A 45 -27.27 18.98 -8.83
N GLU A 46 -26.54 20.07 -8.83
CA GLU A 46 -26.50 20.99 -9.99
C GLU A 46 -25.83 20.33 -11.20
N TYR A 47 -24.68 19.66 -10.98
CA TYR A 47 -23.93 19.05 -12.07
C TYR A 47 -24.66 17.83 -12.68
N PHE A 48 -25.28 17.00 -11.86
CA PHE A 48 -25.97 15.77 -12.26
C PHE A 48 -27.48 15.91 -12.34
N LYS A 49 -28.01 17.11 -12.54
CA LYS A 49 -29.45 17.39 -12.55
C LYS A 49 -30.25 16.55 -13.57
N ASP A 50 -29.61 16.15 -14.67
CA ASP A 50 -30.22 15.34 -15.74
C ASP A 50 -29.94 13.84 -15.60
N SER A 51 -29.35 13.38 -14.48
CA SER A 51 -29.04 11.97 -14.23
C SER A 51 -30.32 11.17 -13.97
N ASN A 52 -30.37 9.99 -14.60
CA ASN A 52 -31.43 8.99 -14.39
C ASN A 52 -30.95 7.79 -13.57
N SER A 53 -29.79 7.89 -12.92
CA SER A 53 -29.21 6.83 -12.07
C SER A 53 -30.19 6.41 -10.97
N ILE A 54 -30.25 5.13 -10.67
CA ILE A 54 -31.12 4.57 -9.64
C ILE A 54 -30.35 4.21 -8.37
N LEU A 55 -31.04 4.28 -7.23
CA LEU A 55 -30.53 3.85 -5.94
C LEU A 55 -31.15 2.49 -5.61
N ILE A 56 -30.32 1.51 -5.31
CA ILE A 56 -30.77 0.17 -4.93
C ILE A 56 -30.61 0.03 -3.41
N THR A 57 -31.75 -0.06 -2.72
CA THR A 57 -31.82 -0.10 -1.24
C THR A 57 -32.46 -1.37 -0.70
N THR A 58 -32.98 -2.23 -1.58
CA THR A 58 -33.56 -3.52 -1.21
C THR A 58 -32.82 -4.67 -1.88
N GLN A 59 -32.81 -5.82 -1.24
CA GLN A 59 -32.17 -7.01 -1.81
C GLN A 59 -32.91 -7.50 -3.04
N GLU A 60 -34.23 -7.35 -3.11
CA GLU A 60 -35.04 -7.69 -4.27
C GLU A 60 -34.66 -6.85 -5.50
N ASP A 61 -34.53 -5.54 -5.35
CA ASP A 61 -34.09 -4.66 -6.46
C ASP A 61 -32.67 -5.01 -6.93
N LEU A 62 -31.76 -5.34 -5.99
CA LEU A 62 -30.41 -5.78 -6.32
C LEU A 62 -30.44 -7.11 -7.07
N HIS A 63 -31.24 -8.06 -6.61
CA HIS A 63 -31.45 -9.35 -7.27
C HIS A 63 -31.91 -9.17 -8.73
N ASN A 64 -32.94 -8.38 -8.93
CA ASN A 64 -33.48 -8.10 -10.25
C ASN A 64 -32.48 -7.39 -11.17
N TYR A 65 -31.68 -6.49 -10.64
CA TYR A 65 -30.64 -5.81 -11.41
C TYR A 65 -29.52 -6.79 -11.82
N ILE A 66 -29.10 -7.65 -10.92
CA ILE A 66 -28.08 -8.68 -11.19
C ILE A 66 -28.58 -9.72 -12.20
N ASP A 67 -29.86 -10.08 -12.19
CA ASP A 67 -30.46 -10.93 -13.24
C ASP A 67 -30.23 -10.33 -14.65
N ARG A 68 -30.36 -9.01 -14.77
CA ARG A 68 -30.09 -8.32 -16.05
C ARG A 68 -28.59 -8.35 -16.41
N CYS A 69 -27.69 -8.26 -15.41
CA CYS A 69 -26.27 -8.42 -15.65
C CYS A 69 -25.92 -9.83 -16.14
N ILE A 70 -26.51 -10.85 -15.54
CA ILE A 70 -26.36 -12.26 -15.93
C ILE A 70 -26.90 -12.51 -17.34
N GLU A 71 -28.11 -12.02 -17.63
CA GLU A 71 -28.73 -12.15 -18.95
C GLU A 71 -27.87 -11.49 -20.05
N TYR A 72 -27.31 -10.32 -19.77
CA TYR A 72 -26.44 -9.61 -20.72
C TYR A 72 -25.06 -10.24 -20.85
N GLY A 73 -24.56 -10.86 -19.77
CA GLY A 73 -23.26 -11.53 -19.70
C GLY A 73 -22.06 -10.59 -19.45
N TYR A 74 -22.26 -9.29 -19.34
CA TYR A 74 -21.24 -8.28 -19.05
C TYR A 74 -21.82 -7.21 -18.12
N ALA A 75 -21.01 -6.68 -17.20
CA ALA A 75 -21.39 -5.53 -16.39
C ALA A 75 -20.18 -4.65 -16.06
N GLY A 76 -20.38 -3.33 -16.05
CA GLY A 76 -19.45 -2.38 -15.44
C GLY A 76 -19.63 -2.38 -13.92
N ILE A 77 -18.55 -2.31 -13.18
CA ILE A 77 -18.56 -2.26 -11.72
C ILE A 77 -17.51 -1.29 -11.22
N ASP A 78 -17.82 -0.60 -10.12
CA ASP A 78 -16.94 0.33 -9.44
C ASP A 78 -17.27 0.37 -7.95
N THR A 79 -16.32 0.73 -7.07
CA THR A 79 -16.54 0.84 -5.63
C THR A 79 -16.18 2.21 -5.10
N GLU A 80 -17.01 2.72 -4.19
CA GLU A 80 -16.73 3.92 -3.42
C GLU A 80 -16.29 3.54 -1.99
N THR A 81 -15.21 4.15 -1.54
CA THR A 81 -14.56 3.82 -0.28
C THR A 81 -14.28 5.06 0.58
N THR A 82 -13.91 4.84 1.84
CA THR A 82 -13.53 5.95 2.75
C THR A 82 -12.18 6.57 2.42
N GLY A 83 -11.37 5.91 1.59
CA GLY A 83 -10.05 6.34 1.16
C GLY A 83 -9.35 5.24 0.36
N LEU A 84 -8.03 5.37 0.18
CA LEU A 84 -7.24 4.48 -0.67
C LEU A 84 -6.41 3.45 0.11
N ASP A 85 -6.47 3.46 1.44
CA ASP A 85 -5.77 2.50 2.30
C ASP A 85 -6.54 1.18 2.32
N ARG A 86 -6.03 0.17 1.62
CA ARG A 86 -6.67 -1.14 1.50
C ARG A 86 -6.80 -1.91 2.81
N VAL A 87 -6.08 -1.51 3.86
CA VAL A 87 -6.13 -2.16 5.18
C VAL A 87 -7.16 -1.48 6.07
N ASN A 88 -7.12 -0.15 6.15
CA ASN A 88 -7.89 0.62 7.12
C ASN A 88 -9.19 1.20 6.55
N ASP A 89 -9.23 1.53 5.26
CA ASP A 89 -10.43 2.02 4.61
C ASP A 89 -11.42 0.89 4.28
N TYR A 90 -12.68 1.25 4.06
CA TYR A 90 -13.74 0.29 3.80
C TYR A 90 -14.68 0.76 2.67
N VAL A 91 -15.40 -0.20 2.08
CA VAL A 91 -16.38 0.06 1.03
C VAL A 91 -17.60 0.77 1.61
N VAL A 92 -17.94 1.92 1.05
CA VAL A 92 -19.14 2.70 1.41
C VAL A 92 -20.32 2.31 0.54
N GLY A 93 -20.07 1.98 -0.72
CA GLY A 93 -21.07 1.51 -1.67
C GLY A 93 -20.41 0.96 -2.94
N ALA A 94 -21.20 0.38 -3.82
CA ALA A 94 -20.78 -0.11 -5.11
C ALA A 94 -21.73 0.35 -6.21
N SER A 95 -21.24 0.43 -7.44
CA SER A 95 -22.02 0.78 -8.62
C SER A 95 -21.99 -0.35 -9.62
N LEU A 96 -23.10 -0.55 -10.31
CA LEU A 96 -23.20 -1.48 -11.43
C LEU A 96 -23.82 -0.78 -12.64
N TYR A 97 -23.41 -1.23 -13.81
CA TYR A 97 -24.03 -0.82 -15.08
C TYR A 97 -24.11 -1.98 -16.06
N VAL A 98 -25.28 -2.12 -16.67
CA VAL A 98 -25.54 -3.03 -17.79
C VAL A 98 -26.33 -2.29 -18.86
N PRO A 99 -26.00 -2.42 -20.16
CA PRO A 99 -26.74 -1.76 -21.22
C PRO A 99 -28.24 -2.11 -21.22
N GLY A 100 -29.05 -1.07 -21.42
CA GLY A 100 -30.53 -1.20 -21.38
C GLY A 100 -31.12 -0.94 -19.99
N MET A 101 -30.31 -0.79 -18.95
CA MET A 101 -30.74 -0.39 -17.61
C MET A 101 -30.14 0.97 -17.25
N PRO A 102 -30.77 1.75 -16.37
CA PRO A 102 -30.10 2.89 -15.73
C PRO A 102 -28.91 2.39 -14.92
N ASP A 103 -27.85 3.20 -14.87
CA ASP A 103 -26.75 2.96 -13.95
C ASP A 103 -27.24 3.03 -12.49
N CYS A 104 -26.70 2.17 -11.63
CA CYS A 104 -27.16 2.05 -10.26
C CYS A 104 -26.05 2.22 -9.22
N TYR A 105 -26.44 2.67 -8.03
CA TYR A 105 -25.62 2.71 -6.84
C TYR A 105 -26.24 1.90 -5.72
N ILE A 106 -25.45 1.11 -5.03
CA ILE A 106 -25.79 0.21 -3.94
C ILE A 106 -25.12 0.74 -2.67
N PRO A 107 -25.81 1.55 -1.84
CA PRO A 107 -25.23 2.08 -0.61
C PRO A 107 -25.16 1.00 0.46
N MET A 108 -24.07 1.00 1.25
CA MET A 108 -23.83 0.00 2.30
C MET A 108 -23.41 0.61 3.64
N LYS A 109 -22.54 1.63 3.65
CA LYS A 109 -21.94 2.17 4.88
C LYS A 109 -21.99 3.69 4.97
N HIS A 110 -22.96 4.33 4.31
CA HIS A 110 -23.21 5.74 4.53
C HIS A 110 -23.74 6.00 5.93
N ARG A 111 -23.24 7.07 6.56
CA ARG A 111 -23.51 7.42 7.95
C ARG A 111 -24.15 8.79 8.07
N ILE A 112 -25.05 8.92 9.03
CA ILE A 112 -25.59 10.20 9.40
C ILE A 112 -24.47 11.01 10.08
N PRO A 113 -24.17 12.23 9.59
CA PRO A 113 -23.14 13.05 10.21
C PRO A 113 -23.33 13.14 11.72
N LEU A 114 -22.26 12.93 12.49
CA LEU A 114 -22.15 13.07 13.95
C LEU A 114 -22.74 11.95 14.80
N PHE A 115 -23.56 11.07 14.25
CA PHE A 115 -24.22 10.04 15.06
C PHE A 115 -23.57 8.66 14.91
N GLU A 116 -22.57 8.52 14.02
CA GLU A 116 -21.97 7.20 13.67
C GLU A 116 -23.03 6.17 13.20
N GLN A 117 -24.28 6.58 13.16
CA GLN A 117 -25.42 5.76 12.79
C GLN A 117 -25.52 5.68 11.26
N LEU A 118 -25.73 4.47 10.75
CA LEU A 118 -25.97 4.26 9.32
C LEU A 118 -27.31 4.86 8.90
N TYR A 119 -27.40 5.34 7.66
CA TYR A 119 -28.68 5.61 7.03
C TYR A 119 -29.51 4.31 6.95
N LYS A 120 -30.84 4.41 7.02
CA LYS A 120 -31.72 3.23 7.03
C LYS A 120 -31.87 2.57 5.66
N ASP A 121 -31.87 3.40 4.61
CA ASP A 121 -32.16 2.96 3.26
C ASP A 121 -30.84 2.55 2.55
N GLN A 122 -30.27 1.43 3.00
CA GLN A 122 -29.06 0.83 2.43
C GLN A 122 -28.97 -0.65 2.78
N LEU A 123 -28.21 -1.40 1.98
CA LEU A 123 -28.01 -2.82 2.17
C LEU A 123 -26.86 -3.12 3.13
N THR A 124 -26.91 -4.27 3.79
CA THR A 124 -25.77 -4.79 4.57
C THR A 124 -24.76 -5.45 3.63
N TYR A 125 -23.52 -5.62 4.13
CA TYR A 125 -22.49 -6.34 3.38
C TYR A 125 -22.89 -7.78 3.07
N GLU A 126 -23.61 -8.43 3.98
CA GLU A 126 -24.09 -9.79 3.83
C GLU A 126 -25.11 -9.90 2.69
N GLN A 127 -26.08 -8.99 2.63
CA GLN A 127 -27.08 -8.95 1.55
C GLN A 127 -26.41 -8.71 0.18
N VAL A 128 -25.47 -7.75 0.12
CA VAL A 128 -24.75 -7.48 -1.13
C VAL A 128 -23.85 -8.65 -1.51
N LYS A 129 -23.21 -9.31 -0.54
CA LYS A 129 -22.39 -10.50 -0.78
C LYS A 129 -23.19 -11.61 -1.45
N GLU A 130 -24.36 -11.94 -0.91
CA GLU A 130 -25.22 -13.00 -1.45
C GLU A 130 -25.52 -12.77 -2.93
N GLU A 131 -25.85 -11.55 -3.31
CA GLU A 131 -26.16 -11.19 -4.69
C GLU A 131 -24.88 -11.09 -5.55
N PHE A 132 -23.79 -10.55 -5.03
CA PHE A 132 -22.52 -10.42 -5.76
C PHE A 132 -21.87 -11.79 -6.06
N GLU A 133 -22.11 -12.81 -5.24
CA GLU A 133 -21.67 -14.17 -5.55
C GLU A 133 -22.22 -14.67 -6.89
N ARG A 134 -23.39 -14.19 -7.32
CA ARG A 134 -24.03 -14.53 -8.59
C ARG A 134 -23.37 -13.85 -9.81
N LEU A 135 -22.60 -12.75 -9.57
CA LEU A 135 -21.85 -12.07 -10.62
C LEU A 135 -20.55 -12.78 -11.01
N LYS A 136 -20.17 -13.87 -10.35
CA LYS A 136 -18.91 -14.60 -10.64
C LYS A 136 -18.88 -15.19 -12.06
N ASP A 137 -20.04 -15.45 -12.66
CA ASP A 137 -20.16 -15.94 -14.02
C ASP A 137 -20.37 -14.81 -15.05
N VAL A 138 -20.45 -13.55 -14.60
CA VAL A 138 -20.57 -12.36 -15.44
C VAL A 138 -19.18 -11.80 -15.75
N ARG A 139 -18.95 -11.35 -16.97
CA ARG A 139 -17.73 -10.67 -17.39
C ARG A 139 -17.72 -9.25 -16.86
N LEU A 140 -16.99 -9.01 -15.78
CA LEU A 140 -16.94 -7.72 -15.11
C LEU A 140 -15.89 -6.81 -15.73
N ILE A 141 -16.26 -5.54 -15.92
CA ILE A 141 -15.45 -4.49 -16.51
C ILE A 141 -15.10 -3.47 -15.41
N PHE A 142 -13.83 -3.23 -15.21
CA PHE A 142 -13.29 -2.34 -14.18
C PHE A 142 -12.51 -1.17 -14.76
N ALA A 143 -12.32 -0.17 -13.94
CA ALA A 143 -11.32 0.89 -14.13
C ALA A 143 -10.34 0.87 -12.97
N ASN A 144 -9.13 0.31 -13.13
CA ASN A 144 -8.16 0.04 -12.07
C ASN A 144 -8.61 -1.09 -11.12
N ALA A 145 -8.96 -2.22 -11.71
CA ALA A 145 -9.48 -3.44 -11.06
C ALA A 145 -8.73 -3.85 -9.78
N ASP A 146 -7.42 -3.61 -9.73
CA ASP A 146 -6.56 -3.95 -8.60
C ASP A 146 -7.07 -3.37 -7.26
N PHE A 147 -7.64 -2.19 -7.28
CA PHE A 147 -8.21 -1.56 -6.08
C PHE A 147 -9.57 -2.17 -5.71
N ASP A 148 -10.51 -2.21 -6.66
CA ASP A 148 -11.87 -2.67 -6.41
C ASP A 148 -11.91 -4.14 -5.99
N LEU A 149 -11.15 -5.00 -6.67
CA LEU A 149 -11.02 -6.42 -6.34
C LEU A 149 -10.51 -6.63 -4.90
N ALA A 150 -9.53 -5.82 -4.48
CA ALA A 150 -8.99 -5.90 -3.12
C ALA A 150 -10.03 -5.48 -2.07
N MET A 151 -10.75 -4.37 -2.32
CA MET A 151 -11.73 -3.84 -1.39
C MET A 151 -12.99 -4.72 -1.29
N ILE A 152 -13.49 -5.21 -2.41
CA ILE A 152 -14.62 -6.15 -2.46
C ILE A 152 -14.26 -7.44 -1.71
N TYR A 153 -13.10 -8.02 -1.97
CA TYR A 153 -12.66 -9.22 -1.27
C TYR A 153 -12.50 -8.99 0.23
N LYS A 154 -11.91 -7.87 0.63
CA LYS A 154 -11.69 -7.54 2.04
C LYS A 154 -13.00 -7.39 2.80
N ASP A 155 -13.96 -6.64 2.29
CA ASP A 155 -15.15 -6.25 3.03
C ASP A 155 -16.35 -7.17 2.76
N LEU A 156 -16.62 -7.49 1.51
CA LEU A 156 -17.74 -8.33 1.12
C LEU A 156 -17.39 -9.82 1.08
N LYS A 157 -16.09 -10.18 1.12
CA LYS A 157 -15.64 -11.59 1.00
C LYS A 157 -16.05 -12.27 -0.30
N VAL A 158 -16.22 -11.49 -1.37
CA VAL A 158 -16.49 -11.99 -2.72
C VAL A 158 -15.20 -11.94 -3.54
N ASP A 159 -14.86 -13.04 -4.19
CA ASP A 159 -13.69 -13.10 -5.07
C ASP A 159 -14.10 -12.97 -6.53
N PHE A 160 -13.76 -11.85 -7.14
CA PHE A 160 -14.03 -11.57 -8.55
C PHE A 160 -12.79 -11.73 -9.45
N ASN A 161 -11.72 -12.38 -8.97
CA ASN A 161 -10.51 -12.55 -9.79
C ASN A 161 -10.79 -13.22 -11.14
N GLU A 162 -11.62 -14.27 -11.16
CA GLU A 162 -12.00 -14.97 -12.40
C GLU A 162 -13.06 -14.22 -13.21
N ALA A 163 -13.91 -13.44 -12.55
CA ALA A 163 -14.93 -12.62 -13.20
C ALA A 163 -14.36 -11.31 -13.77
N CYS A 164 -13.17 -10.89 -13.35
CA CYS A 164 -12.50 -9.70 -13.86
C CYS A 164 -12.07 -9.93 -15.32
N TYR A 165 -12.93 -9.54 -16.24
CA TYR A 165 -12.73 -9.77 -17.66
C TYR A 165 -11.89 -8.68 -18.32
N TYR A 166 -12.03 -7.43 -17.85
CA TYR A 166 -11.44 -6.28 -18.51
C TYR A 166 -11.10 -5.15 -17.54
N ASP A 167 -9.95 -4.51 -17.75
CA ASP A 167 -9.58 -3.25 -17.10
C ASP A 167 -9.31 -2.19 -18.15
N VAL A 168 -10.15 -1.14 -18.19
CA VAL A 168 -10.08 -0.08 -19.19
C VAL A 168 -8.80 0.77 -19.07
N ILE A 169 -8.19 0.86 -17.88
CA ILE A 169 -6.97 1.64 -17.66
C ILE A 169 -5.74 0.84 -18.10
N ILE A 170 -5.69 -0.45 -17.81
CA ILE A 170 -4.60 -1.33 -18.29
C ILE A 170 -4.62 -1.39 -19.82
N ALA A 171 -5.78 -1.64 -20.42
CA ALA A 171 -5.92 -1.66 -21.87
C ALA A 171 -5.51 -0.32 -22.52
N TRP A 172 -5.90 0.79 -21.87
CA TRP A 172 -5.53 2.12 -22.34
C TRP A 172 -4.00 2.32 -22.36
N ARG A 173 -3.31 1.96 -21.30
CA ARG A 173 -1.84 2.10 -21.23
C ARG A 173 -1.13 1.31 -22.32
N CYS A 174 -1.60 0.13 -22.66
CA CYS A 174 -1.06 -0.66 -23.76
C CYS A 174 -1.36 -0.02 -25.14
N LEU A 175 -2.56 0.53 -25.32
CA LEU A 175 -2.97 1.18 -26.58
C LEU A 175 -2.29 2.53 -26.80
N LYS A 176 -1.90 3.25 -25.73
CA LYS A 176 -1.45 4.64 -25.74
C LYS A 176 -0.37 4.91 -24.68
N GLU A 177 0.72 4.15 -24.69
CA GLU A 177 1.81 4.22 -23.72
C GLU A 177 2.40 5.62 -23.50
N ASN A 178 2.40 6.46 -24.53
CA ASN A 178 2.93 7.83 -24.47
C ASN A 178 1.96 8.85 -23.88
N GLU A 179 0.70 8.49 -23.62
CA GLU A 179 -0.26 9.39 -22.99
C GLU A 179 -0.22 9.24 -21.46
N LYS A 180 0.12 10.34 -20.77
CA LYS A 180 0.28 10.34 -19.31
C LYS A 180 -1.04 10.36 -18.54
N ASP A 181 -2.09 10.98 -19.10
CA ASP A 181 -3.39 11.08 -18.44
C ASP A 181 -4.18 9.78 -18.64
N ASN A 182 -4.31 9.02 -17.57
CA ASN A 182 -5.05 7.75 -17.50
C ASN A 182 -6.28 7.82 -16.59
N ARG A 183 -6.72 9.03 -16.22
CA ARG A 183 -7.92 9.20 -15.40
C ARG A 183 -9.17 8.82 -16.19
N LEU A 184 -10.00 7.93 -15.65
CA LEU A 184 -11.19 7.39 -16.31
C LEU A 184 -12.04 8.47 -17.00
N LYS A 185 -12.44 9.52 -16.26
CA LYS A 185 -13.31 10.58 -16.78
C LYS A 185 -12.66 11.42 -17.88
N ALA A 186 -11.33 11.64 -17.80
CA ALA A 186 -10.59 12.34 -18.84
C ALA A 186 -10.52 11.51 -20.13
N LEU A 187 -10.28 10.20 -20.02
CA LEU A 187 -10.27 9.28 -21.14
C LEU A 187 -11.65 9.16 -21.77
N TYR A 188 -12.69 9.00 -20.97
CA TYR A 188 -14.07 8.94 -21.44
C TYR A 188 -14.46 10.21 -22.20
N ASN A 189 -14.19 11.39 -21.62
CA ASN A 189 -14.47 12.66 -22.31
C ASN A 189 -13.71 12.76 -23.64
N LYS A 190 -12.41 12.42 -23.65
CA LYS A 190 -11.59 12.55 -24.86
C LYS A 190 -12.03 11.61 -25.97
N TYR A 191 -12.32 10.36 -25.68
CA TYR A 191 -12.48 9.31 -26.67
C TYR A 191 -13.92 8.93 -26.96
N VAL A 192 -14.77 8.92 -25.96
CA VAL A 192 -16.21 8.59 -26.13
C VAL A 192 -17.01 9.86 -26.43
N LEU A 193 -16.86 10.90 -25.63
CA LEU A 193 -17.57 12.18 -25.82
C LEU A 193 -16.89 13.14 -26.83
N ARG A 194 -15.69 12.78 -27.31
CA ARG A 194 -14.92 13.57 -28.29
C ARG A 194 -14.66 15.01 -27.83
N GLY A 195 -14.37 15.19 -26.53
CA GLY A 195 -14.09 16.48 -25.90
C GLY A 195 -15.31 17.36 -25.64
N LYS A 196 -16.53 16.83 -25.78
CA LYS A 196 -17.77 17.60 -25.58
C LYS A 196 -18.29 17.58 -24.14
N GLY A 197 -17.67 16.80 -23.26
CA GLY A 197 -18.05 16.72 -21.84
C GLY A 197 -17.24 17.69 -20.97
N ASP A 198 -17.66 17.82 -19.72
CA ASP A 198 -16.94 18.54 -18.65
C ASP A 198 -16.57 17.50 -17.56
N PRO A 199 -15.44 16.80 -17.70
CA PRO A 199 -15.10 15.73 -16.78
C PRO A 199 -14.73 16.26 -15.40
N LYS A 200 -15.53 15.97 -14.39
CA LYS A 200 -15.28 16.30 -12.99
C LYS A 200 -14.68 15.12 -12.26
N ALA A 201 -13.60 15.35 -11.54
CA ALA A 201 -12.99 14.36 -10.67
C ALA A 201 -13.74 14.26 -9.33
N PHE A 202 -13.53 13.19 -8.59
CA PHE A 202 -14.06 13.02 -7.24
C PHE A 202 -13.75 14.22 -6.35
N SER A 203 -12.52 14.72 -6.40
CA SER A 203 -12.06 15.88 -5.61
C SER A 203 -12.71 17.23 -5.97
N ASP A 204 -13.44 17.30 -7.09
CA ASP A 204 -14.18 18.50 -7.46
C ASP A 204 -15.50 18.63 -6.67
N PHE A 205 -16.01 17.51 -6.17
CA PHE A 205 -17.25 17.45 -5.39
C PHE A 205 -17.01 17.03 -3.95
N PHE A 206 -16.15 16.01 -3.71
CA PHE A 206 -16.04 15.32 -2.44
C PHE A 206 -14.65 15.42 -1.84
N THR A 207 -14.64 15.40 -0.52
CA THR A 207 -13.47 15.05 0.28
C THR A 207 -13.64 13.60 0.71
N PRO A 208 -12.65 12.70 0.52
CA PRO A 208 -12.79 11.26 0.84
C PRO A 208 -13.31 11.02 2.25
N THR A 209 -12.84 11.78 3.24
CA THR A 209 -13.25 11.68 4.64
C THR A 209 -14.71 12.09 4.89
N LEU A 210 -15.33 12.86 3.99
CA LEU A 210 -16.71 13.34 4.12
C LEU A 210 -17.70 12.56 3.23
N PHE A 211 -17.23 11.86 2.23
CA PHE A 211 -18.09 11.09 1.33
C PHE A 211 -18.99 10.08 2.06
N PRO A 212 -18.52 9.32 3.08
CA PRO A 212 -19.37 8.41 3.84
C PRO A 212 -20.55 9.07 4.55
N TYR A 213 -20.48 10.39 4.79
CA TYR A 213 -21.54 11.16 5.42
C TYR A 213 -22.48 11.82 4.41
N CYS A 214 -22.22 11.66 3.13
CA CYS A 214 -23.15 12.08 2.08
C CYS A 214 -24.39 11.19 2.09
N LYS A 215 -25.56 11.77 1.82
CA LYS A 215 -26.79 10.98 1.67
C LYS A 215 -26.65 10.04 0.48
N PRO A 216 -27.13 8.78 0.58
CA PRO A 216 -27.08 7.84 -0.52
C PRO A 216 -27.67 8.38 -1.84
N GLU A 217 -28.76 9.17 -1.77
CA GLU A 217 -29.41 9.78 -2.95
C GLU A 217 -28.52 10.81 -3.66
N ILE A 218 -27.60 11.43 -2.94
CA ILE A 218 -26.63 12.36 -3.51
C ILE A 218 -25.41 11.61 -4.03
N ALA A 219 -24.90 10.65 -3.22
CA ALA A 219 -23.74 9.84 -3.57
C ALA A 219 -23.97 9.08 -4.89
N LYS A 220 -25.17 8.53 -5.11
CA LYS A 220 -25.52 7.77 -6.32
C LYS A 220 -25.31 8.57 -7.60
N LEU A 221 -25.58 9.88 -7.58
CA LEU A 221 -25.48 10.71 -8.78
C LEU A 221 -24.07 10.77 -9.36
N TYR A 222 -23.08 10.70 -8.48
CA TYR A 222 -21.69 10.64 -8.87
C TYR A 222 -21.23 9.19 -9.10
N ALA A 223 -21.45 8.33 -8.11
CA ALA A 223 -20.89 6.99 -8.06
C ALA A 223 -21.44 6.06 -9.14
N ALA A 224 -22.77 6.06 -9.38
CA ALA A 224 -23.38 5.19 -10.40
C ALA A 224 -22.80 5.43 -11.80
N ASN A 225 -22.47 6.69 -12.10
CA ASN A 225 -21.93 7.05 -13.41
C ASN A 225 -20.55 6.44 -13.69
N ASP A 226 -19.73 6.13 -12.67
CA ASP A 226 -18.39 5.61 -12.89
C ASP A 226 -18.41 4.18 -13.47
N ALA A 227 -19.33 3.31 -13.03
CA ALA A 227 -19.56 2.00 -13.64
C ALA A 227 -20.01 2.11 -15.10
N LYS A 228 -20.88 3.07 -15.42
CA LYS A 228 -21.37 3.31 -16.78
C LYS A 228 -20.27 3.78 -17.72
N ILE A 229 -19.54 4.82 -17.36
CA ILE A 229 -18.48 5.34 -18.22
C ILE A 229 -17.32 4.36 -18.37
N THR A 230 -17.07 3.51 -17.39
CA THR A 230 -16.15 2.37 -17.48
C THR A 230 -16.60 1.40 -18.57
N PHE A 231 -17.87 1.01 -18.56
CA PHE A 231 -18.43 0.11 -19.56
C PHE A 231 -18.43 0.73 -20.97
N GLU A 232 -18.83 1.98 -21.10
CA GLU A 232 -18.86 2.67 -22.40
C GLU A 232 -17.44 2.88 -22.96
N LEU A 233 -16.45 3.13 -22.09
CA LEU A 233 -15.05 3.19 -22.51
C LEU A 233 -14.54 1.82 -22.96
N PHE A 234 -14.91 0.73 -22.29
CA PHE A 234 -14.66 -0.64 -22.76
C PHE A 234 -15.22 -0.87 -24.16
N GLN A 235 -16.49 -0.52 -24.40
CA GLN A 235 -17.11 -0.66 -25.72
C GLN A 235 -16.36 0.12 -26.79
N TRP A 236 -15.83 1.30 -26.45
CA TRP A 236 -15.01 2.09 -27.36
C TRP A 236 -13.66 1.42 -27.64
N GLN A 237 -13.01 0.82 -26.63
CA GLN A 237 -11.71 0.18 -26.74
C GLN A 237 -11.74 -1.16 -27.46
N LEU A 238 -12.79 -1.95 -27.25
CA LEU A 238 -12.91 -3.33 -27.70
C LEU A 238 -12.58 -3.55 -29.20
N PRO A 239 -13.03 -2.70 -30.15
CA PRO A 239 -12.67 -2.85 -31.55
C PRO A 239 -11.17 -2.71 -31.86
N TYR A 240 -10.41 -2.01 -31.03
CA TYR A 240 -8.96 -1.83 -31.22
C TYR A 240 -8.13 -3.01 -30.72
N ILE A 241 -8.71 -3.88 -29.89
CA ILE A 241 -8.04 -5.04 -29.30
C ILE A 241 -8.71 -6.36 -29.66
N THR A 242 -9.65 -6.33 -30.60
CA THR A 242 -10.23 -7.51 -31.24
C THR A 242 -9.54 -7.73 -32.56
N LYS A 243 -8.69 -8.76 -32.68
CA LYS A 243 -7.81 -8.97 -33.85
C LYS A 243 -8.55 -9.04 -35.19
N THR A 244 -9.79 -9.55 -35.18
CA THR A 244 -10.62 -9.65 -36.37
C THR A 244 -11.35 -8.35 -36.72
N ASP A 245 -11.31 -7.35 -35.85
CA ASP A 245 -11.96 -6.06 -36.12
C ASP A 245 -11.12 -5.20 -37.10
N PRO A 246 -11.76 -4.60 -38.10
CA PRO A 246 -11.10 -3.73 -39.07
C PRO A 246 -10.31 -2.56 -38.43
N LYS A 247 -10.71 -2.07 -37.26
CA LYS A 247 -9.99 -1.00 -36.55
C LYS A 247 -8.65 -1.47 -35.98
N CYS A 248 -8.61 -2.70 -35.43
CA CYS A 248 -7.39 -3.33 -34.95
C CYS A 248 -6.43 -3.55 -36.12
N GLN A 249 -6.89 -4.19 -37.19
CA GLN A 249 -6.10 -4.52 -38.38
C GLN A 249 -5.58 -3.27 -39.10
N LYS A 250 -6.43 -2.26 -39.33
CA LYS A 250 -6.01 -1.01 -39.98
C LYS A 250 -4.94 -0.25 -39.21
N LYS A 251 -4.85 -0.44 -37.90
CA LYS A 251 -3.87 0.21 -37.03
C LYS A 251 -2.71 -0.70 -36.64
N HIS A 252 -2.70 -1.94 -37.12
CA HIS A 252 -1.67 -2.94 -36.83
C HIS A 252 -1.48 -3.18 -35.32
N LEU A 253 -2.59 -3.34 -34.59
CA LEU A 253 -2.63 -3.49 -33.15
C LEU A 253 -2.73 -4.95 -32.68
N GLU A 254 -2.64 -5.93 -33.56
CA GLU A 254 -2.83 -7.36 -33.25
C GLU A 254 -1.86 -7.83 -32.15
N HIS A 255 -0.63 -7.35 -32.16
CA HIS A 255 0.37 -7.65 -31.12
C HIS A 255 0.06 -6.98 -29.78
N ILE A 256 -0.55 -5.78 -29.79
CA ILE A 256 -1.03 -5.12 -28.57
C ILE A 256 -2.25 -5.87 -28.01
N ALA A 257 -3.14 -6.33 -28.88
CA ALA A 257 -4.25 -7.19 -28.46
C ALA A 257 -3.74 -8.47 -27.80
N ASP A 258 -2.71 -9.12 -28.36
CA ASP A 258 -2.09 -10.29 -27.74
C ASP A 258 -1.48 -9.97 -26.38
N LEU A 259 -0.77 -8.85 -26.25
CA LEU A 259 -0.21 -8.40 -24.98
C LEU A 259 -1.30 -8.22 -23.93
N ILE A 260 -2.39 -7.52 -24.27
CA ILE A 260 -3.50 -7.25 -23.35
C ILE A 260 -4.16 -8.56 -22.89
N TRP A 261 -4.57 -9.40 -23.86
CA TRP A 261 -5.36 -10.59 -23.53
C TRP A 261 -4.54 -11.75 -22.94
N ASN A 262 -3.29 -11.91 -23.36
CA ASN A 262 -2.49 -13.08 -22.99
C ASN A 262 -1.47 -12.79 -21.87
N VAL A 263 -1.23 -11.52 -21.55
CA VAL A 263 -0.25 -11.14 -20.53
C VAL A 263 -0.89 -10.23 -19.47
N GLU A 264 -1.37 -9.05 -19.87
CA GLU A 264 -1.77 -8.04 -18.88
C GLU A 264 -3.01 -8.44 -18.08
N PHE A 265 -4.07 -8.90 -18.73
CA PHE A 265 -5.27 -9.31 -17.99
C PHE A 265 -5.05 -10.57 -17.13
N PRO A 266 -4.38 -11.62 -17.58
CA PRO A 266 -4.02 -12.76 -16.73
C PRO A 266 -3.13 -12.39 -15.53
N MET A 267 -2.40 -11.28 -15.59
CA MET A 267 -1.60 -10.79 -14.47
C MET A 267 -2.42 -10.16 -13.35
N ILE A 268 -3.64 -9.69 -13.61
CA ILE A 268 -4.50 -9.07 -12.58
C ILE A 268 -4.71 -10.01 -11.38
N PRO A 269 -5.24 -11.23 -11.53
CA PRO A 269 -5.41 -12.15 -10.40
C PRO A 269 -4.08 -12.54 -9.74
N ILE A 270 -2.98 -12.58 -10.48
CA ILE A 270 -1.66 -12.85 -9.91
C ILE A 270 -1.24 -11.71 -8.96
N CYS A 271 -1.36 -10.45 -9.40
CA CYS A 271 -1.07 -9.27 -8.57
C CYS A 271 -1.97 -9.26 -7.32
N GLN A 272 -3.25 -9.56 -7.47
CA GLN A 272 -4.19 -9.68 -6.36
C GLN A 272 -3.78 -10.77 -5.36
N ASN A 273 -3.40 -11.94 -5.84
CA ASN A 273 -2.96 -13.03 -4.98
C ASN A 273 -1.65 -12.69 -4.27
N MET A 274 -0.70 -12.02 -4.94
CA MET A 274 0.53 -11.52 -4.31
C MET A 274 0.22 -10.51 -3.19
N HIS A 275 -0.70 -9.57 -3.45
CA HIS A 275 -1.16 -8.61 -2.45
C HIS A 275 -1.85 -9.31 -1.27
N ARG A 276 -2.81 -10.22 -1.52
CA ARG A 276 -3.56 -10.95 -0.49
C ARG A 276 -2.64 -11.84 0.37
N THR A 277 -1.70 -12.53 -0.26
CA THR A 277 -0.74 -13.39 0.45
C THR A 277 0.22 -12.57 1.28
N GLY A 278 0.72 -11.46 0.74
CA GLY A 278 1.74 -10.63 1.38
C GLY A 278 3.06 -11.37 1.63
N MET A 279 4.05 -10.65 2.11
CA MET A 279 5.35 -11.18 2.48
C MET A 279 5.51 -11.16 4.00
N TYR A 280 5.78 -12.29 4.60
CA TYR A 280 6.00 -12.37 6.05
C TYR A 280 7.26 -11.59 6.45
N LEU A 281 7.11 -10.75 7.46
CA LEU A 281 8.18 -9.94 8.02
C LEU A 281 8.47 -10.36 9.46
N ASP A 282 9.75 -10.64 9.73
CA ASP A 282 10.24 -10.88 11.07
C ASP A 282 10.48 -9.54 11.81
N SER A 283 9.50 -9.13 12.59
CA SER A 283 9.56 -7.87 13.34
C SER A 283 10.66 -7.87 14.39
N TYR A 284 10.94 -9.02 15.02
CA TYR A 284 12.01 -9.13 16.01
C TYR A 284 13.41 -8.90 15.39
N THR A 285 13.70 -9.57 14.27
CA THR A 285 14.94 -9.28 13.52
C THR A 285 14.98 -7.81 13.13
N GLY A 286 13.82 -7.19 12.82
CA GLY A 286 13.71 -5.76 12.56
C GLY A 286 14.18 -4.89 13.72
N GLU A 287 13.75 -5.17 14.93
CA GLU A 287 14.16 -4.43 16.15
C GLU A 287 15.66 -4.56 16.41
N VAL A 288 16.22 -5.76 16.30
CA VAL A 288 17.67 -6.01 16.44
C VAL A 288 18.48 -5.22 15.41
N LEU A 289 17.99 -5.17 14.16
CA LEU A 289 18.65 -4.41 13.11
C LEU A 289 18.54 -2.89 13.32
N ILE A 290 17.41 -2.39 13.82
CA ILE A 290 17.26 -0.97 14.18
C ILE A 290 18.34 -0.57 15.20
N GLU A 291 18.48 -1.35 16.26
CA GLU A 291 19.46 -1.05 17.32
C GLU A 291 20.89 -1.07 16.77
N ARG A 292 21.26 -2.13 16.02
CA ARG A 292 22.59 -2.30 15.45
C ARG A 292 22.95 -1.17 14.47
N TYR A 293 22.08 -0.90 13.50
CA TYR A 293 22.34 0.14 12.51
C TYR A 293 22.30 1.54 13.11
N THR A 294 21.50 1.78 14.15
CA THR A 294 21.48 3.06 14.86
C THR A 294 22.79 3.28 15.60
N LYS A 295 23.29 2.30 16.33
CA LYS A 295 24.60 2.37 17.00
C LYS A 295 25.74 2.60 16.00
N GLU A 296 25.71 1.90 14.88
CA GLU A 296 26.71 2.07 13.82
C GLU A 296 26.62 3.48 13.21
N ARG A 297 25.42 3.96 12.85
CA ARG A 297 25.19 5.30 12.32
C ARG A 297 25.72 6.36 13.30
N ASP A 298 25.43 6.25 14.58
CA ASP A 298 25.86 7.22 15.60
C ASP A 298 27.37 7.23 15.73
N SER A 299 28.02 6.08 15.70
CA SER A 299 29.48 5.96 15.67
C SER A 299 30.11 6.62 14.44
N GLN A 300 29.54 6.37 13.24
CA GLN A 300 30.01 6.96 11.99
C GLN A 300 29.71 8.46 11.92
N MET A 301 28.56 8.90 12.47
CA MET A 301 28.22 10.32 12.59
C MET A 301 29.21 11.05 13.51
N LYS A 302 29.58 10.47 14.64
CA LYS A 302 30.59 11.06 15.54
C LYS A 302 31.93 11.25 14.81
N LYS A 303 32.40 10.24 14.08
CA LYS A 303 33.63 10.36 13.26
C LYS A 303 33.52 11.48 12.24
N LEU A 304 32.35 11.61 11.57
CA LEU A 304 32.12 12.69 10.61
C LEU A 304 32.14 14.06 11.29
N GLN A 305 31.49 14.20 12.47
CA GLN A 305 31.51 15.46 13.23
C GLN A 305 32.93 15.87 13.60
N ASP A 306 33.74 14.93 14.12
CA ASP A 306 35.15 15.18 14.47
C ASP A 306 35.95 15.67 13.25
N MET A 307 35.81 14.99 12.08
CA MET A 307 36.50 15.39 10.84
C MET A 307 36.08 16.78 10.34
N VAL A 308 34.79 17.12 10.46
CA VAL A 308 34.25 18.42 10.01
C VAL A 308 34.59 19.52 10.99
N GLN A 309 34.65 19.22 12.31
CA GLN A 309 34.96 20.18 13.33
C GLN A 309 36.38 20.77 13.14
N ASP A 310 37.37 19.94 12.84
CA ASP A 310 38.74 20.38 12.55
C ASP A 310 38.79 21.42 11.42
N VAL A 311 37.99 21.20 10.36
CA VAL A 311 37.89 22.12 9.23
C VAL A 311 37.18 23.43 9.60
N ILE A 312 36.13 23.35 10.42
CA ILE A 312 35.37 24.52 10.89
C ILE A 312 36.23 25.38 11.81
N ASP A 313 36.92 24.77 12.76
CA ASP A 313 37.76 25.48 13.75
C ASP A 313 38.94 26.21 13.09
N GLN A 314 39.55 25.62 12.06
CA GLN A 314 40.62 26.23 11.28
C GLN A 314 40.16 27.46 10.48
N ASN A 315 38.88 27.53 10.10
CA ASN A 315 38.36 28.56 9.19
C ASN A 315 37.48 29.62 9.89
N SER A 316 37.18 29.52 11.18
CA SER A 316 36.35 30.48 11.98
C SER A 316 35.01 30.84 11.33
N TYR A 317 34.37 29.90 10.65
CA TYR A 317 33.33 30.18 9.67
C TYR A 317 31.90 29.90 10.16
N LYS A 318 30.94 30.73 9.68
CA LYS A 318 29.51 30.57 9.93
C LYS A 318 28.83 30.00 8.68
N VAL A 319 28.34 28.77 8.72
CA VAL A 319 27.61 28.16 7.62
C VAL A 319 26.24 28.85 7.41
N PRO A 320 25.92 29.35 6.22
CA PRO A 320 24.61 29.88 5.95
C PRO A 320 23.56 28.75 5.98
N SER A 321 22.52 28.91 6.76
CA SER A 321 21.35 28.04 6.67
C SER A 321 20.36 28.62 5.68
N SER A 322 19.54 27.79 5.03
CA SER A 322 18.51 28.20 4.08
C SER A 322 17.48 29.17 4.65
N LYS A 323 17.44 29.38 5.97
CA LYS A 323 16.57 30.33 6.67
C LYS A 323 17.20 30.85 7.96
N LYS A 324 18.23 31.67 7.84
CA LYS A 324 18.72 32.56 8.93
C LYS A 324 19.31 31.91 10.19
N LYS A 325 19.63 30.62 10.23
CA LYS A 325 20.40 30.05 11.34
C LYS A 325 21.83 29.71 10.87
N PRO A 326 22.85 30.31 11.41
CA PRO A 326 24.24 29.90 11.09
C PRO A 326 24.47 28.46 11.56
N PHE A 327 25.34 27.75 10.87
CA PHE A 327 25.91 26.51 11.37
C PHE A 327 26.68 26.85 12.64
N THR A 328 26.10 26.50 13.78
CA THR A 328 26.77 26.68 15.07
C THR A 328 27.35 25.33 15.48
N THR A 329 28.50 25.35 16.08
CA THR A 329 29.18 24.17 16.66
C THR A 329 28.26 23.34 17.59
N GLY A 330 27.18 23.93 18.12
CA GLY A 330 26.22 23.23 18.96
C GLY A 330 25.15 22.41 18.25
N SER A 331 24.92 22.62 16.94
CA SER A 331 23.90 21.86 16.17
C SER A 331 24.48 20.71 15.35
N GLY A 332 25.79 20.61 15.23
CA GLY A 332 26.48 19.62 14.43
C GLY A 332 26.32 19.80 12.91
N PHE A 333 27.15 19.13 12.15
CA PHE A 333 27.08 19.06 10.70
C PHE A 333 26.01 18.06 10.26
N ASN A 334 25.12 18.47 9.36
CA ASN A 334 24.11 17.58 8.80
C ASN A 334 24.52 17.08 7.39
N PRO A 335 24.95 15.82 7.25
CA PRO A 335 25.38 15.25 5.98
C PRO A 335 24.26 15.15 4.96
N ASN A 336 22.97 15.21 5.36
CA ASN A 336 21.83 15.18 4.47
C ASN A 336 21.40 16.56 3.95
N SER A 337 22.01 17.63 4.46
CA SER A 337 21.75 18.97 3.97
C SER A 337 22.64 19.29 2.75
N PRO A 338 22.07 19.37 1.53
CA PRO A 338 22.87 19.74 0.35
C PRO A 338 23.59 21.07 0.54
N LEU A 339 22.98 22.02 1.25
CA LEU A 339 23.55 23.32 1.51
C LEU A 339 24.80 23.23 2.37
N GLN A 340 24.76 22.46 3.48
CA GLN A 340 25.91 22.30 4.38
C GLN A 340 27.03 21.50 3.72
N VAL A 341 26.68 20.48 2.93
CA VAL A 341 27.68 19.68 2.20
C VAL A 341 28.35 20.52 1.10
N LYS A 342 27.58 21.32 0.33
CA LYS A 342 28.15 22.25 -0.65
C LYS A 342 29.13 23.21 0.00
N TYR A 343 28.71 23.83 1.08
CA TYR A 343 29.51 24.78 1.80
C TYR A 343 30.84 24.15 2.31
N LEU A 344 30.74 22.94 2.88
CA LEU A 344 31.92 22.20 3.32
C LEU A 344 32.91 21.95 2.15
N LEU A 345 32.38 21.45 1.02
CA LEU A 345 33.22 21.02 -0.10
C LEU A 345 33.80 22.20 -0.91
N TYR A 346 32.99 23.19 -1.22
CA TYR A 346 33.35 24.22 -2.20
C TYR A 346 33.77 25.54 -1.58
N ASP A 347 33.30 25.86 -0.38
CA ASP A 347 33.67 27.10 0.31
C ASP A 347 34.77 26.89 1.34
N LEU A 348 34.70 25.83 2.17
CA LEU A 348 35.72 25.56 3.18
C LEU A 348 36.91 24.78 2.64
N LEU A 349 36.69 23.67 1.95
CA LEU A 349 37.73 22.83 1.36
C LEU A 349 38.21 23.32 -0.01
N GLN A 350 37.55 24.32 -0.59
CA GLN A 350 37.90 24.97 -1.86
C GLN A 350 38.10 23.98 -3.02
N LEU A 351 37.31 22.92 -3.05
CA LEU A 351 37.38 21.93 -4.13
C LEU A 351 36.95 22.53 -5.46
N PRO A 352 37.54 22.09 -6.59
CA PRO A 352 37.14 22.57 -7.90
C PRO A 352 35.66 22.23 -8.19
N LYS A 353 34.92 23.21 -8.70
CA LYS A 353 33.52 23.06 -9.09
C LYS A 353 33.50 22.42 -10.48
N SER A 354 33.26 21.11 -10.55
CA SER A 354 32.88 20.46 -11.80
C SER A 354 31.39 20.76 -12.09
N ASP A 355 30.93 20.54 -13.31
CA ASP A 355 29.61 20.90 -13.90
C ASP A 355 28.39 21.02 -12.96
N GLY A 356 28.42 21.92 -12.01
CA GLY A 356 27.44 22.16 -10.97
C GLY A 356 27.90 21.66 -9.60
N GLU A 357 27.67 22.48 -8.56
CA GLU A 357 28.00 22.18 -7.14
C GLU A 357 27.15 21.00 -6.61
N GLY A 358 27.36 19.81 -7.18
CA GLY A 358 26.63 18.59 -6.81
C GLY A 358 27.02 18.07 -5.43
N THR A 359 26.06 17.48 -4.73
CA THR A 359 26.28 16.77 -3.46
C THR A 359 25.66 15.38 -3.47
N GLY A 360 25.35 14.88 -4.68
CA GLY A 360 24.80 13.55 -4.92
C GLY A 360 25.85 12.45 -4.68
N LYS A 361 25.37 11.21 -4.67
CA LYS A 361 26.20 10.03 -4.40
C LYS A 361 27.37 9.93 -5.38
N GLU A 362 27.11 10.11 -6.66
CA GLU A 362 28.13 10.02 -7.73
C GLU A 362 29.21 11.07 -7.55
N VAL A 363 28.82 12.33 -7.36
CA VAL A 363 29.79 13.44 -7.17
C VAL A 363 30.66 13.23 -5.95
N LEU A 364 30.06 12.82 -4.81
CA LEU A 364 30.84 12.57 -3.58
C LEU A 364 31.78 11.36 -3.72
N HIS A 365 31.38 10.36 -4.50
CA HIS A 365 32.19 9.20 -4.81
C HIS A 365 33.38 9.58 -5.69
N ASP A 366 33.17 10.42 -6.71
CA ASP A 366 34.22 10.87 -7.64
C ASP A 366 35.24 11.78 -6.95
N ILE A 367 34.77 12.63 -6.01
CA ILE A 367 35.68 13.45 -5.18
C ILE A 367 36.60 12.55 -4.33
N ASN A 368 36.10 11.44 -3.82
CA ASN A 368 36.84 10.39 -3.10
C ASN A 368 37.79 10.88 -1.97
N LEU A 369 37.37 11.87 -1.21
CA LEU A 369 38.08 12.31 0.00
C LEU A 369 37.60 11.54 1.23
N PRO A 370 38.41 11.42 2.30
CA PRO A 370 37.99 10.78 3.55
C PRO A 370 36.67 11.32 4.08
N VAL A 371 36.45 12.64 4.03
CA VAL A 371 35.21 13.29 4.49
C VAL A 371 34.01 12.96 3.57
N THR A 372 34.19 12.92 2.25
CA THR A 372 33.10 12.57 1.33
C THR A 372 32.71 11.10 1.46
N ASN A 373 33.68 10.21 1.64
CA ASN A 373 33.44 8.80 1.89
C ASN A 373 32.72 8.60 3.24
N GLN A 374 33.06 9.38 4.26
CA GLN A 374 32.37 9.33 5.54
C GLN A 374 30.93 9.86 5.46
N ILE A 375 30.68 10.93 4.67
CA ILE A 375 29.33 11.42 4.38
C ILE A 375 28.50 10.33 3.70
N LEU A 376 29.05 9.67 2.67
CA LEU A 376 28.37 8.58 1.97
C LEU A 376 28.03 7.41 2.90
N LYS A 377 28.95 7.07 3.80
CA LYS A 377 28.71 5.99 4.77
C LYS A 377 27.57 6.31 5.73
N VAL A 378 27.53 7.52 6.28
CA VAL A 378 26.43 7.95 7.16
C VAL A 378 25.11 8.00 6.41
N ARG A 379 25.07 8.61 5.23
CA ARG A 379 23.86 8.65 4.37
C ARG A 379 23.35 7.26 4.04
N SER A 380 24.24 6.32 3.72
CA SER A 380 23.86 4.94 3.42
C SER A 380 23.18 4.28 4.62
N LEU A 381 23.72 4.40 5.82
CA LEU A 381 23.11 3.87 7.03
C LEU A 381 21.76 4.52 7.34
N GLU A 382 21.62 5.83 7.15
CA GLU A 382 20.35 6.52 7.36
C GLU A 382 19.27 6.08 6.37
N VAL A 383 19.64 5.84 5.11
CA VAL A 383 18.71 5.25 4.12
C VAL A 383 18.28 3.86 4.57
N LEU A 384 19.20 2.99 5.00
CA LEU A 384 18.87 1.66 5.49
C LEU A 384 17.90 1.72 6.68
N ILE A 385 18.20 2.57 7.67
CA ILE A 385 17.39 2.74 8.88
C ILE A 385 16.00 3.31 8.53
N ASN A 386 15.96 4.44 7.84
CA ASN A 386 14.71 5.20 7.69
C ASN A 386 13.81 4.67 6.56
N THR A 387 14.40 4.05 5.52
CA THR A 387 13.63 3.56 4.36
C THR A 387 13.19 2.11 4.54
N PHE A 388 13.99 1.29 5.20
CA PHE A 388 13.73 -0.14 5.30
C PHE A 388 13.46 -0.58 6.73
N VAL A 389 14.44 -0.52 7.61
CA VAL A 389 14.36 -1.19 8.91
C VAL A 389 13.28 -0.63 9.82
N LYS A 390 13.00 0.68 9.76
CA LYS A 390 11.90 1.32 10.51
C LYS A 390 10.56 1.24 9.78
N LYS A 391 10.56 1.40 8.44
CA LYS A 391 9.30 1.48 7.70
C LYS A 391 8.67 0.12 7.44
N LEU A 392 9.47 -0.90 7.16
CA LEU A 392 8.94 -2.23 6.84
C LEU A 392 8.15 -2.85 8.00
N PRO A 393 8.65 -2.85 9.25
CA PRO A 393 7.86 -3.33 10.39
C PRO A 393 6.55 -2.55 10.59
N ASN A 394 6.59 -1.23 10.42
CA ASN A 394 5.39 -0.38 10.54
C ASN A 394 4.37 -0.60 9.42
N ALA A 395 4.80 -1.16 8.28
CA ALA A 395 3.94 -1.50 7.15
C ALA A 395 3.38 -2.93 7.25
N SER A 396 3.80 -3.72 8.23
CA SER A 396 3.27 -5.07 8.42
C SER A 396 1.88 -5.04 9.06
N GLY A 397 0.99 -5.88 8.55
CA GLY A 397 -0.35 -6.09 9.12
C GLY A 397 -0.32 -6.87 10.44
N LYS A 398 -1.51 -7.10 11.01
CA LYS A 398 -1.68 -7.91 12.24
C LYS A 398 -1.22 -9.36 12.08
N ASP A 399 -1.17 -9.85 10.86
CA ASP A 399 -0.67 -11.17 10.47
C ASP A 399 0.86 -11.21 10.27
N SER A 400 1.56 -10.14 10.64
CA SER A 400 3.00 -9.97 10.44
C SER A 400 3.43 -10.04 8.97
N ARG A 401 2.54 -9.66 8.04
CA ARG A 401 2.83 -9.63 6.60
C ARG A 401 2.76 -8.22 6.04
N ILE A 402 3.56 -7.97 5.03
CA ILE A 402 3.50 -6.75 4.23
C ILE A 402 2.69 -7.06 2.98
N HIS A 403 1.58 -6.38 2.83
CA HIS A 403 0.68 -6.46 1.69
C HIS A 403 0.98 -5.34 0.70
N GLY A 404 2.15 -5.40 0.07
CA GLY A 404 2.58 -4.40 -0.92
C GLY A 404 1.74 -4.46 -2.20
N GLN A 405 1.56 -3.31 -2.82
CA GLN A 405 0.88 -3.22 -4.12
C GLN A 405 1.86 -3.48 -5.26
N PHE A 406 1.44 -4.27 -6.24
CA PHE A 406 2.17 -4.48 -7.49
C PHE A 406 1.36 -3.90 -8.66
N LYS A 407 1.90 -2.86 -9.29
CA LYS A 407 1.24 -2.17 -10.40
C LYS A 407 1.85 -2.62 -11.72
N GLN A 408 1.05 -3.24 -12.57
CA GLN A 408 1.49 -3.78 -13.86
C GLN A 408 1.98 -2.70 -14.81
N ILE A 409 1.27 -1.59 -14.87
CA ILE A 409 1.51 -0.48 -15.79
C ILE A 409 2.12 0.75 -15.10
N GLY A 410 2.84 0.54 -14.00
CA GLY A 410 3.40 1.62 -13.20
C GLY A 410 4.67 2.28 -13.75
N ALA A 411 5.28 1.71 -14.79
CA ALA A 411 6.50 2.21 -15.44
C ALA A 411 6.34 2.28 -16.96
N ASP A 412 6.90 3.32 -17.59
CA ASP A 412 6.84 3.50 -19.04
C ASP A 412 7.61 2.42 -19.82
N THR A 413 8.46 1.66 -19.14
CA THR A 413 9.26 0.56 -19.71
C THR A 413 8.53 -0.80 -19.75
N GLY A 414 7.27 -0.87 -19.33
CA GLY A 414 6.52 -2.12 -19.17
C GLY A 414 6.94 -2.97 -17.97
N ARG A 415 7.84 -2.46 -17.11
CA ARG A 415 8.16 -3.13 -15.85
C ARG A 415 7.05 -2.92 -14.83
N MET A 416 6.79 -3.93 -14.03
CA MET A 416 5.94 -3.77 -12.85
C MET A 416 6.60 -2.81 -11.85
N SER A 417 5.82 -2.02 -11.17
CA SER A 417 6.27 -1.22 -10.03
C SER A 417 5.61 -1.71 -8.74
N SER A 418 6.28 -1.46 -7.62
CA SER A 418 5.75 -1.78 -6.29
C SER A 418 5.58 -0.51 -5.47
N ALA A 419 4.50 -0.47 -4.69
CA ALA A 419 4.17 0.64 -3.80
C ALA A 419 3.61 0.11 -2.48
N GLU A 420 3.64 0.94 -1.47
CA GLU A 420 3.01 0.78 -0.15
C GLU A 420 3.29 -0.55 0.59
N PRO A 421 4.55 -0.86 0.91
CA PRO A 421 5.78 -0.15 0.57
C PRO A 421 6.39 -0.62 -0.77
N ASN A 422 7.36 0.14 -1.33
CA ASN A 422 8.08 -0.30 -2.51
C ASN A 422 9.09 -1.42 -2.14
N LEU A 423 8.69 -2.66 -2.37
CA LEU A 423 9.49 -3.85 -2.07
C LEU A 423 10.60 -4.11 -3.10
N GLN A 424 10.51 -3.51 -4.30
CA GLN A 424 11.52 -3.68 -5.36
C GLN A 424 12.80 -2.88 -5.09
N ASN A 425 12.73 -1.87 -4.21
CA ASN A 425 13.88 -1.03 -3.86
C ASN A 425 14.76 -1.61 -2.73
N ILE A 426 14.48 -2.82 -2.25
CA ILE A 426 15.30 -3.48 -1.22
C ILE A 426 16.70 -3.72 -1.79
N PRO A 427 17.77 -3.16 -1.17
CA PRO A 427 19.11 -3.22 -1.73
C PRO A 427 19.62 -4.65 -1.83
N SER A 428 20.17 -5.03 -3.00
CA SER A 428 20.69 -6.39 -3.22
C SER A 428 21.85 -6.75 -2.32
N HIS A 429 22.65 -5.76 -1.92
CA HIS A 429 23.82 -5.90 -1.04
C HIS A 429 23.49 -5.85 0.45
N ALA A 430 22.28 -5.41 0.82
CA ALA A 430 21.83 -5.37 2.21
C ALA A 430 21.22 -6.72 2.63
N VAL A 431 22.09 -7.72 2.79
CA VAL A 431 21.68 -9.11 3.09
C VAL A 431 20.83 -9.17 4.36
N ASP A 432 21.21 -8.40 5.39
CA ASP A 432 20.50 -8.35 6.67
C ASP A 432 19.04 -7.87 6.52
N ILE A 433 18.79 -6.86 5.66
CA ILE A 433 17.43 -6.36 5.40
C ILE A 433 16.60 -7.44 4.68
N ARG A 434 17.22 -8.21 3.79
CA ARG A 434 16.55 -9.33 3.13
C ARG A 434 16.17 -10.44 4.10
N HIS A 435 16.95 -10.61 5.17
CA HIS A 435 16.64 -11.57 6.23
C HIS A 435 15.41 -11.18 7.08
N LEU A 436 14.89 -9.95 6.94
CA LEU A 436 13.59 -9.58 7.52
C LEU A 436 12.44 -10.37 6.88
N PHE A 437 12.60 -10.74 5.60
CA PHE A 437 11.57 -11.45 4.86
C PHE A 437 11.79 -12.95 4.97
N ARG A 438 10.74 -13.65 5.39
CA ARG A 438 10.72 -15.09 5.50
C ARG A 438 9.52 -15.65 4.75
N ALA A 439 9.57 -16.95 4.39
CA ALA A 439 8.40 -17.57 3.81
C ALA A 439 7.27 -17.68 4.84
N THR A 440 7.47 -18.31 5.97
CA THR A 440 6.62 -18.29 7.20
C THR A 440 7.38 -18.92 8.36
N ALA A 441 6.84 -18.81 9.58
CA ALA A 441 7.35 -19.58 10.72
C ALA A 441 7.21 -21.11 10.53
N SER A 442 6.38 -21.54 9.59
CA SER A 442 6.16 -22.95 9.26
C SER A 442 7.24 -23.58 8.36
N ASP A 443 8.26 -22.83 7.94
CA ASP A 443 9.33 -23.36 7.08
C ASP A 443 10.29 -24.31 7.81
N VAL A 444 10.23 -24.33 9.13
CA VAL A 444 10.89 -25.30 9.96
C VAL A 444 9.84 -26.24 10.52
N HIS A 445 9.44 -27.22 9.75
CA HIS A 445 8.67 -28.34 10.28
C HIS A 445 9.58 -29.18 11.15
N THR A 446 9.48 -28.99 12.45
CA THR A 446 10.05 -29.94 13.41
C THR A 446 9.18 -31.19 13.37
N THR A 447 9.73 -32.28 12.91
CA THR A 447 8.98 -33.53 12.74
C THR A 447 8.99 -34.40 14.00
N GLN A 448 9.81 -34.06 14.99
CA GLN A 448 9.94 -34.81 16.22
C GLN A 448 10.50 -33.95 17.37
N PHE A 449 9.90 -34.07 18.54
CA PHE A 449 10.36 -33.47 19.79
C PHE A 449 10.57 -34.57 20.79
N ASP A 450 11.80 -34.75 21.25
CA ASP A 450 12.13 -35.68 22.34
C ASP A 450 12.62 -34.85 23.53
N VAL A 451 11.94 -34.94 24.69
CA VAL A 451 12.37 -34.28 25.92
C VAL A 451 13.16 -35.29 26.76
N ILE A 452 14.45 -35.05 26.88
CA ILE A 452 15.37 -35.88 27.68
C ILE A 452 16.11 -34.99 28.65
N ASN A 453 15.91 -35.17 29.95
CA ASN A 453 16.62 -34.44 31.04
C ASN A 453 16.58 -32.91 30.87
N ASP A 454 15.41 -32.30 30.81
CA ASP A 454 15.20 -30.86 30.62
C ASP A 454 15.75 -30.28 29.31
N THR A 455 16.04 -31.13 28.34
CA THR A 455 16.53 -30.77 27.02
C THR A 455 15.49 -31.14 25.97
N LEU A 456 15.19 -30.22 25.08
CA LEU A 456 14.35 -30.47 23.91
C LEU A 456 15.26 -30.73 22.70
N GLU A 457 15.14 -31.92 22.11
CA GLU A 457 15.79 -32.23 20.85
C GLU A 457 14.85 -31.86 19.70
N ILE A 458 15.32 -30.97 18.82
CA ILE A 458 14.55 -30.47 17.67
C ILE A 458 15.19 -31.01 16.38
N LYS A 459 14.42 -31.75 15.62
CA LYS A 459 14.87 -32.22 14.29
C LYS A 459 14.61 -31.13 13.26
N VAL A 460 15.67 -30.70 12.59
CA VAL A 460 15.63 -29.59 11.64
C VAL A 460 16.07 -30.07 10.26
N PRO A 461 15.33 -29.82 9.19
CA PRO A 461 15.74 -30.19 7.85
C PRO A 461 17.10 -29.57 7.46
N VAL A 462 17.90 -30.32 6.70
CA VAL A 462 19.20 -29.84 6.22
C VAL A 462 19.05 -28.56 5.42
N GLY A 463 19.88 -27.56 5.71
CA GLY A 463 19.82 -26.26 5.06
C GLY A 463 18.81 -25.27 5.65
N SER A 464 18.05 -25.68 6.68
CA SER A 464 17.12 -24.78 7.38
C SER A 464 17.83 -23.61 8.03
N LYS A 465 17.20 -22.44 7.98
CA LYS A 465 17.61 -21.25 8.75
C LYS A 465 16.70 -21.08 9.95
N LEU A 466 17.29 -21.01 11.11
CA LEU A 466 16.57 -20.80 12.36
C LEU A 466 16.67 -19.35 12.83
N PRO A 467 15.57 -18.78 13.34
CA PRO A 467 15.59 -17.50 14.01
C PRO A 467 16.40 -17.62 15.31
N THR A 468 17.42 -16.81 15.44
CA THR A 468 18.24 -16.73 16.64
C THR A 468 18.20 -15.31 17.23
N LEU A 469 18.67 -15.15 18.46
CA LEU A 469 18.76 -13.83 19.11
C LEU A 469 19.62 -12.82 18.31
N ASN A 470 20.60 -13.33 17.56
CA ASN A 470 21.52 -12.53 16.76
C ASN A 470 21.16 -12.48 15.26
N GLY A 471 19.95 -12.92 14.89
CA GLY A 471 19.47 -13.00 13.52
C GLY A 471 19.22 -14.42 13.06
N MET A 472 18.97 -14.61 11.74
CA MET A 472 18.82 -15.96 11.20
C MET A 472 20.17 -16.62 10.94
N MET A 473 20.35 -17.82 11.48
CA MET A 473 21.52 -18.65 11.23
C MET A 473 21.12 -19.97 10.57
N PHE A 474 21.99 -20.50 9.71
CA PHE A 474 21.83 -21.89 9.27
C PHE A 474 22.00 -22.82 10.47
N ALA A 475 21.20 -23.87 10.51
CA ALA A 475 21.23 -24.84 11.62
C ALA A 475 22.62 -25.44 11.85
N ASP A 476 23.38 -25.66 10.78
CA ASP A 476 24.75 -26.19 10.78
C ASP A 476 25.81 -25.18 11.28
N LYS A 477 25.45 -23.91 11.46
CA LYS A 477 26.31 -22.84 11.96
C LYS A 477 25.99 -22.38 13.38
N LEU A 478 24.97 -22.98 14.00
CA LEU A 478 24.64 -22.71 15.39
C LEU A 478 25.73 -23.29 16.30
N THR A 479 26.05 -22.54 17.33
CA THR A 479 27.00 -22.93 18.36
C THR A 479 26.31 -23.01 19.72
N GLN A 480 26.96 -23.65 20.68
CA GLN A 480 26.51 -23.62 22.07
C GLN A 480 26.39 -22.17 22.57
N SER A 481 25.33 -21.87 23.29
CA SER A 481 24.93 -20.54 23.75
C SER A 481 24.25 -19.63 22.73
N ASP A 482 24.10 -20.02 21.48
CA ASP A 482 23.17 -19.35 20.59
C ASP A 482 21.74 -19.54 21.10
N LYS A 483 20.84 -18.55 20.83
CA LYS A 483 19.44 -18.65 21.23
C LYS A 483 18.56 -18.73 20.01
N VAL A 484 17.82 -19.84 19.88
CA VAL A 484 16.83 -20.05 18.83
C VAL A 484 15.46 -19.61 19.30
N GLN A 485 14.70 -19.00 18.39
CA GLN A 485 13.33 -18.55 18.65
C GLN A 485 12.35 -19.65 18.26
N MET A 486 11.39 -19.92 19.13
CA MET A 486 10.28 -20.83 18.90
C MET A 486 8.96 -20.14 19.19
N LYS A 487 7.94 -20.46 18.39
CA LYS A 487 6.58 -19.94 18.55
C LYS A 487 5.68 -21.00 19.12
N SER A 488 4.96 -20.71 20.20
CA SER A 488 3.91 -21.58 20.72
C SER A 488 2.67 -21.60 19.82
N ALA A 489 1.80 -22.58 19.98
CA ALA A 489 0.51 -22.62 19.29
C ALA A 489 -0.42 -21.44 19.66
N ALA A 490 -0.23 -20.87 20.86
CA ALA A 490 -0.91 -19.64 21.28
C ALA A 490 -0.35 -18.37 20.60
N GLY A 491 0.72 -18.50 19.80
CA GLY A 491 1.33 -17.38 19.06
C GLY A 491 2.42 -16.65 19.84
N GLU A 492 2.76 -17.09 21.05
CA GLU A 492 3.81 -16.50 21.86
C GLU A 492 5.19 -16.97 21.41
N TYR A 493 6.17 -16.06 21.43
CA TYR A 493 7.55 -16.35 21.07
C TYR A 493 8.42 -16.52 22.31
N SER A 494 9.25 -17.56 22.32
CA SER A 494 10.22 -17.84 23.36
C SER A 494 11.59 -18.12 22.77
N TYR A 495 12.66 -17.79 23.51
CA TYR A 495 14.03 -18.07 23.13
C TYR A 495 14.58 -19.20 23.97
N PHE A 496 15.22 -20.14 23.30
CA PHE A 496 15.84 -21.31 23.92
C PHE A 496 17.33 -21.32 23.61
N GLU A 497 18.13 -21.54 24.61
CA GLU A 497 19.58 -21.65 24.45
C GLU A 497 19.96 -22.98 23.82
N VAL A 498 20.80 -22.92 22.78
CA VAL A 498 21.33 -24.10 22.10
C VAL A 498 22.39 -24.73 22.95
N ILE A 499 22.21 -26.02 23.31
CA ILE A 499 23.17 -26.80 24.08
C ILE A 499 24.12 -27.54 23.15
N SER A 500 23.58 -28.11 22.08
CA SER A 500 24.37 -28.85 21.10
C SER A 500 23.70 -28.87 19.72
N VAL A 501 24.52 -29.08 18.68
CA VAL A 501 24.08 -29.26 17.30
C VAL A 501 24.67 -30.55 16.76
N ASP A 502 23.84 -31.46 16.31
CA ASP A 502 24.27 -32.68 15.62
C ASP A 502 23.95 -32.58 14.13
N ASN A 503 24.93 -32.18 13.34
CA ASN A 503 24.78 -32.02 11.89
C ASN A 503 24.57 -33.35 11.15
N ASN A 504 24.99 -34.47 11.73
CA ASN A 504 24.82 -35.80 11.11
C ASN A 504 23.37 -36.26 11.23
N ARG A 505 22.73 -35.97 12.36
CA ARG A 505 21.32 -36.30 12.61
C ARG A 505 20.35 -35.19 12.18
N GLY A 506 20.85 -33.97 11.90
CA GLY A 506 20.04 -32.79 11.65
C GLY A 506 19.22 -32.40 12.87
N THR A 507 19.80 -32.49 14.08
CA THR A 507 19.13 -32.17 15.33
C THR A 507 19.80 -31.03 16.08
N ILE A 508 19.01 -30.27 16.81
CA ILE A 508 19.45 -29.20 17.71
C ILE A 508 18.87 -29.50 19.09
N SER A 509 19.71 -29.50 20.12
CA SER A 509 19.27 -29.65 21.49
C SER A 509 19.24 -28.27 22.17
N VAL A 510 18.12 -27.91 22.78
CA VAL A 510 17.94 -26.64 23.47
C VAL A 510 17.55 -26.88 24.94
N LEU A 511 17.95 -25.96 25.81
CA LEU A 511 17.63 -26.03 27.23
C LEU A 511 16.20 -25.54 27.49
N LEU A 512 15.43 -26.32 28.22
CA LEU A 512 14.09 -25.95 28.68
C LEU A 512 14.17 -25.37 30.08
N ASN A 513 14.01 -24.04 30.20
CA ASN A 513 14.19 -23.36 31.49
C ASN A 513 12.96 -23.36 32.41
N THR A 514 11.81 -23.89 32.00
CA THR A 514 10.59 -23.95 32.86
C THR A 514 9.64 -25.07 32.48
N SER A 515 9.01 -25.69 33.48
CA SER A 515 7.97 -26.70 33.33
C SER A 515 6.73 -26.23 32.56
N SER A 516 6.39 -24.93 32.62
CA SER A 516 5.24 -24.36 31.92
C SER A 516 5.35 -24.40 30.38
N VAL A 517 6.56 -24.42 29.84
CA VAL A 517 6.78 -24.50 28.38
C VAL A 517 6.61 -25.93 27.89
N VAL A 518 7.00 -26.92 28.68
CA VAL A 518 6.83 -28.35 28.38
C VAL A 518 5.34 -28.72 28.30
N ASP A 519 4.53 -28.19 29.22
CA ASP A 519 3.08 -28.43 29.22
C ASP A 519 2.37 -27.80 28.02
N SER A 520 2.82 -26.62 27.57
CA SER A 520 2.27 -25.98 26.38
C SER A 520 2.71 -26.65 25.06
N LEU A 521 3.89 -27.25 25.03
CA LEU A 521 4.37 -28.04 23.88
C LEU A 521 3.68 -29.40 23.82
N ASN A 522 3.51 -30.08 24.94
CA ASN A 522 2.86 -31.39 25.03
C ASN A 522 1.34 -31.34 24.77
N SER A 523 0.66 -30.25 25.07
CA SER A 523 -0.77 -30.06 24.76
C SER A 523 -1.10 -29.92 23.28
N ASN A 524 -0.10 -29.76 22.42
CA ASN A 524 -0.23 -29.55 20.97
C ASN A 524 0.26 -30.71 20.11
N ILE A 525 0.62 -31.86 20.73
CA ILE A 525 1.06 -33.08 20.02
C ILE A 525 -0.10 -34.09 19.85
N ASN A 526 -1.31 -33.79 20.34
CA ASN A 526 -2.50 -34.64 20.18
C ASN A 526 -3.44 -34.12 19.11
#